data_f246753601a846267c1466a997479f5d
#
_entry.id   f246753601a846267c1466a997479f5d
#
_cell.length_a   1.000
_cell.length_b   1.000
_cell.length_c   1.000
_cell.angle_alpha   90.00
_cell.angle_beta   90.00
_cell.angle_gamma   90.00
#
_symmetry.space_group_name_H-M   'P 1'
#
loop_
_entity.id
_entity.type
_entity.pdbx_description
1 polymer ?
#
loop_
_entity_poly.entity_id
_entity_poly.type
_entity_poly.pdbx_seq_one_letter_code
_entity_poly.pdbx_strand_id
1 'polypeptide(L)'
;MRDMRNPENVLNSLSKHSGNLNYKFERLYRVLFNEEMFYVAYQNIYSKTGNMTAGADGKTIDGMSIDRVEQLIGSLKNETYQPNPSKRTYIPKKNGKKRPLGIPSFDDKLVQEVVRMILEAIYEGSFEHTSHGFRPKRSCHTALIDIQKTFTAVKWFIEGDIKGFFDNINHDVLINILRERIADERFLRLIRKFLNAGYVEDWVFHRTYSGTPQGGIISPILANIYLDKFDKYIKEYINRFNKGVTRKGDARYKLYEQRRYRLAKKLKNEKDVKVRKQMTAEIKRLREERNNYPCLLYTSD
;
A
#
# COMPACT_ATOMS: atom_id res chain seq x y z
N MET A 1 -27.49 -9.19 22.10
CA MET A 1 -26.12 -9.64 22.44
C MET A 1 -25.48 -10.59 21.41
N ARG A 2 -26.25 -11.40 20.64
CA ARG A 2 -25.65 -12.25 19.57
C ARG A 2 -25.05 -11.48 18.38
N ASP A 3 -25.57 -10.30 18.06
CA ASP A 3 -25.18 -9.53 16.87
C ASP A 3 -23.76 -8.88 16.96
N MET A 4 -23.25 -8.62 18.15
CA MET A 4 -21.91 -8.07 18.35
C MET A 4 -20.78 -9.10 18.28
N ARG A 5 -21.09 -10.40 18.18
CA ARG A 5 -20.07 -11.46 18.02
C ARG A 5 -19.78 -11.78 16.56
N ASN A 6 -20.68 -11.44 15.64
CA ASN A 6 -20.47 -11.67 14.21
C ASN A 6 -19.26 -10.85 13.72
N PRO A 7 -18.20 -11.49 13.19
CA PRO A 7 -16.99 -10.83 12.69
C PRO A 7 -17.26 -9.74 11.66
N GLU A 8 -18.18 -9.97 10.75
CA GLU A 8 -18.54 -9.00 9.71
C GLU A 8 -19.11 -7.72 10.31
N ASN A 9 -20.00 -7.82 11.29
CA ASN A 9 -20.57 -6.65 11.96
C ASN A 9 -19.51 -5.86 12.72
N VAL A 10 -18.57 -6.55 13.38
CA VAL A 10 -17.44 -5.92 14.07
C VAL A 10 -16.56 -5.16 13.09
N LEU A 11 -16.14 -5.79 12.00
CA LEU A 11 -15.27 -5.17 10.99
C LEU A 11 -15.98 -4.03 10.26
N ASN A 12 -17.26 -4.19 9.91
CA ASN A 12 -18.06 -3.13 9.31
C ASN A 12 -18.24 -1.92 10.22
N SER A 13 -18.40 -2.14 11.52
CA SER A 13 -18.44 -1.05 12.50
C SER A 13 -17.14 -0.25 12.54
N LEU A 14 -15.98 -0.92 12.48
CA LEU A 14 -14.67 -0.26 12.38
C LEU A 14 -14.54 0.51 11.05
N SER A 15 -14.92 -0.11 9.94
CA SER A 15 -14.81 0.47 8.59
C SER A 15 -15.63 1.74 8.42
N LYS A 16 -16.78 1.89 9.11
CA LYS A 16 -17.59 3.12 9.07
C LYS A 16 -16.83 4.37 9.48
N HIS A 17 -15.83 4.24 10.35
CA HIS A 17 -15.01 5.35 10.84
C HIS A 17 -13.64 5.43 10.14
N SER A 18 -13.36 4.55 9.17
CA SER A 18 -12.07 4.46 8.47
C SER A 18 -11.69 5.78 7.78
N GLY A 19 -12.63 6.45 7.12
CA GLY A 19 -12.39 7.74 6.43
C GLY A 19 -12.23 8.94 7.37
N ASN A 20 -12.61 8.84 8.64
CA ASN A 20 -12.46 9.94 9.61
C ASN A 20 -11.11 9.86 10.31
N LEU A 21 -10.13 10.66 9.86
CA LEU A 21 -8.77 10.65 10.40
C LEU A 21 -8.68 11.09 11.87
N ASN A 22 -9.66 11.83 12.37
CA ASN A 22 -9.69 12.31 13.76
C ASN A 22 -10.34 11.29 14.72
N TYR A 23 -10.96 10.23 14.18
CA TYR A 23 -11.58 9.20 15.01
C TYR A 23 -10.52 8.33 15.68
N LYS A 24 -10.64 8.15 17.00
CA LYS A 24 -9.78 7.28 17.80
C LYS A 24 -10.48 5.93 18.06
N PHE A 25 -9.84 4.87 17.65
CA PHE A 25 -10.32 3.51 17.89
C PHE A 25 -9.88 3.02 19.26
N GLU A 26 -10.83 2.62 20.06
CA GLU A 26 -10.64 2.08 21.40
C GLU A 26 -11.06 0.63 21.48
N ARG A 27 -10.62 -0.08 22.52
CA ARG A 27 -11.04 -1.43 22.87
C ARG A 27 -10.85 -2.48 21.76
N LEU A 28 -9.89 -2.27 20.86
CA LEU A 28 -9.58 -3.17 19.75
C LEU A 28 -9.05 -4.52 20.26
N TYR A 29 -8.29 -4.50 21.36
CA TYR A 29 -7.75 -5.73 21.94
C TYR A 29 -8.84 -6.72 22.35
N ARG A 30 -10.02 -6.23 22.71
CA ARG A 30 -11.18 -7.09 23.06
C ARG A 30 -11.74 -7.86 21.87
N VAL A 31 -11.51 -7.42 20.65
CA VAL A 31 -11.91 -8.14 19.43
C VAL A 31 -11.18 -9.47 19.32
N LEU A 32 -9.96 -9.55 19.86
CA LEU A 32 -9.16 -10.77 19.95
C LEU A 32 -9.73 -11.82 20.96
N PHE A 33 -10.81 -11.51 21.67
CA PHE A 33 -11.48 -12.46 22.55
C PHE A 33 -12.67 -13.14 21.89
N ASN A 34 -12.95 -12.79 20.64
CA ASN A 34 -14.04 -13.33 19.87
C ASN A 34 -13.56 -14.55 19.07
N GLU A 35 -14.05 -15.73 19.42
CA GLU A 35 -13.70 -17.01 18.77
C GLU A 35 -14.03 -17.02 17.29
N GLU A 36 -15.17 -16.42 16.88
CA GLU A 36 -15.57 -16.39 15.48
C GLU A 36 -14.58 -15.60 14.60
N MET A 37 -13.87 -14.61 15.16
CA MET A 37 -12.79 -13.92 14.44
C MET A 37 -11.64 -14.88 14.10
N PHE A 38 -11.34 -15.84 14.97
CA PHE A 38 -10.31 -16.86 14.73
C PHE A 38 -10.76 -17.90 13.70
N TYR A 39 -12.06 -18.24 13.66
CA TYR A 39 -12.59 -19.14 12.63
C TYR A 39 -12.51 -18.48 11.25
N VAL A 40 -12.84 -17.19 11.13
CA VAL A 40 -12.66 -16.44 9.88
C VAL A 40 -11.16 -16.33 9.52
N ALA A 41 -10.31 -16.06 10.50
CA ALA A 41 -8.86 -16.03 10.29
C ALA A 41 -8.32 -17.37 9.79
N TYR A 42 -8.79 -18.47 10.38
CA TYR A 42 -8.46 -19.81 9.93
C TYR A 42 -8.88 -20.05 8.47
N GLN A 43 -10.10 -19.73 8.11
CA GLN A 43 -10.61 -19.86 6.73
C GLN A 43 -9.75 -19.05 5.74
N ASN A 44 -9.37 -17.83 6.10
CA ASN A 44 -8.52 -16.97 5.27
C ASN A 44 -7.12 -17.53 5.05
N ILE A 45 -6.58 -18.27 6.02
CA ILE A 45 -5.25 -18.87 5.94
C ILE A 45 -5.30 -20.24 5.27
N TYR A 46 -6.33 -21.03 5.55
CA TYR A 46 -6.47 -22.42 5.08
C TYR A 46 -6.36 -22.55 3.56
N SER A 47 -6.97 -21.63 2.81
CA SER A 47 -6.98 -21.66 1.35
C SER A 47 -5.67 -21.21 0.70
N LYS A 48 -4.70 -20.70 1.48
CA LYS A 48 -3.44 -20.15 0.93
C LYS A 48 -2.35 -21.21 0.84
N THR A 49 -1.56 -21.13 -0.24
CA THR A 49 -0.33 -21.91 -0.38
C THR A 49 0.62 -21.58 0.77
N GLY A 50 1.28 -22.59 1.35
CA GLY A 50 2.21 -22.41 2.48
C GLY A 50 1.56 -22.47 3.87
N ASN A 51 0.24 -22.76 3.96
CA ASN A 51 -0.44 -22.99 5.23
C ASN A 51 0.16 -24.15 6.03
N MET A 52 0.61 -25.21 5.33
CA MET A 52 1.26 -26.40 5.88
C MET A 52 2.71 -26.19 6.32
N THR A 53 3.30 -25.03 6.02
CA THR A 53 4.70 -24.78 6.38
C THR A 53 4.81 -24.45 7.86
N ALA A 54 5.50 -25.31 8.61
CA ALA A 54 5.72 -25.14 10.05
C ALA A 54 6.65 -23.96 10.35
N GLY A 55 6.34 -23.23 11.44
CA GLY A 55 7.21 -22.23 12.02
C GLY A 55 8.38 -22.85 12.81
N ALA A 56 8.96 -22.08 13.74
CA ALA A 56 10.04 -22.54 14.61
C ALA A 56 9.59 -23.60 15.63
N ASP A 57 8.30 -23.60 15.98
CA ASP A 57 7.68 -24.56 16.92
C ASP A 57 7.29 -25.91 16.30
N GLY A 58 7.48 -26.07 14.99
CA GLY A 58 7.14 -27.29 14.24
C GLY A 58 5.64 -27.52 14.05
N LYS A 59 4.77 -26.65 14.56
CA LYS A 59 3.31 -26.79 14.44
C LYS A 59 2.81 -26.34 13.07
N THR A 60 1.82 -27.09 12.55
CA THR A 60 1.15 -26.81 11.29
C THR A 60 -0.35 -26.57 11.50
N ILE A 61 -1.08 -26.38 10.42
CA ILE A 61 -2.52 -26.22 10.40
C ILE A 61 -3.27 -27.51 10.82
N ASP A 62 -2.66 -28.71 10.64
CA ASP A 62 -3.30 -30.01 10.90
C ASP A 62 -3.68 -30.19 12.38
N GLY A 63 -2.96 -29.55 13.30
CA GLY A 63 -3.28 -29.59 14.71
C GLY A 63 -4.33 -28.57 15.16
N MET A 64 -5.14 -28.02 14.24
CA MET A 64 -6.16 -27.06 14.60
C MET A 64 -7.34 -27.71 15.31
N SER A 65 -7.74 -27.14 16.44
CA SER A 65 -8.93 -27.56 17.22
C SER A 65 -9.58 -26.36 17.90
N ILE A 66 -10.82 -26.53 18.35
CA ILE A 66 -11.53 -25.50 19.12
C ILE A 66 -10.77 -25.20 20.41
N ASP A 67 -10.33 -26.23 21.14
CA ASP A 67 -9.56 -26.09 22.38
C ASP A 67 -8.28 -25.24 22.18
N ARG A 68 -7.62 -25.40 21.03
CA ARG A 68 -6.43 -24.62 20.70
C ARG A 68 -6.76 -23.13 20.53
N VAL A 69 -7.89 -22.81 19.91
CA VAL A 69 -8.36 -21.42 19.81
C VAL A 69 -8.71 -20.86 21.18
N GLU A 70 -9.40 -21.63 22.03
CA GLU A 70 -9.76 -21.21 23.38
C GLU A 70 -8.53 -20.97 24.26
N GLN A 71 -7.51 -21.84 24.19
CA GLN A 71 -6.23 -21.65 24.88
C GLN A 71 -5.51 -20.39 24.40
N LEU A 72 -5.51 -20.15 23.09
CA LEU A 72 -4.90 -18.96 22.49
C LEU A 72 -5.61 -17.69 22.97
N ILE A 73 -6.94 -17.68 22.95
CA ILE A 73 -7.77 -16.58 23.48
C ILE A 73 -7.54 -16.40 24.98
N GLY A 74 -7.43 -17.48 25.74
CA GLY A 74 -7.08 -17.46 27.17
C GLY A 74 -5.79 -16.72 27.43
N SER A 75 -4.73 -17.05 26.68
CA SER A 75 -3.42 -16.40 26.77
C SER A 75 -3.47 -14.91 26.38
N LEU A 76 -4.30 -14.54 25.40
CA LEU A 76 -4.52 -13.14 25.01
C LEU A 76 -5.29 -12.38 26.11
N LYS A 77 -6.34 -12.97 26.70
CA LYS A 77 -7.10 -12.36 27.80
C LYS A 77 -6.22 -12.01 28.99
N ASN A 78 -5.32 -12.93 29.34
CA ASN A 78 -4.39 -12.79 30.47
C ASN A 78 -3.11 -12.00 30.12
N GLU A 79 -2.96 -11.52 28.89
CA GLU A 79 -1.77 -10.86 28.34
C GLU A 79 -0.47 -11.69 28.42
N THR A 80 -0.57 -13.00 28.66
CA THR A 80 0.56 -13.92 28.72
C THR A 80 1.04 -14.36 27.33
N TYR A 81 0.24 -14.11 26.28
CA TYR A 81 0.61 -14.44 24.92
C TYR A 81 1.93 -13.78 24.51
N GLN A 82 2.85 -14.61 24.02
CA GLN A 82 4.14 -14.21 23.44
C GLN A 82 4.28 -14.83 22.06
N PRO A 83 4.48 -14.03 20.99
CA PRO A 83 4.76 -14.56 19.66
C PRO A 83 6.07 -15.35 19.65
N ASN A 84 6.08 -16.45 18.92
CA ASN A 84 7.30 -17.20 18.65
C ASN A 84 8.20 -16.46 17.64
N PRO A 85 9.52 -16.63 17.71
CA PRO A 85 10.40 -16.14 16.65
C PRO A 85 10.06 -16.83 15.32
N SER A 86 10.10 -16.06 14.23
CA SER A 86 9.87 -16.61 12.90
C SER A 86 11.02 -17.53 12.47
N LYS A 87 10.72 -18.67 11.85
CA LYS A 87 11.73 -19.51 11.21
C LYS A 87 12.23 -18.86 9.93
N ARG A 88 13.51 -18.54 9.84
CA ARG A 88 14.09 -17.95 8.63
C ARG A 88 14.39 -19.03 7.59
N THR A 89 14.00 -18.76 6.35
CA THR A 89 14.35 -19.55 5.17
C THR A 89 14.70 -18.61 4.02
N TYR A 90 15.27 -19.14 2.94
CA TYR A 90 15.71 -18.34 1.81
C TYR A 90 15.08 -18.80 0.51
N ILE A 91 14.54 -17.85 -0.24
CA ILE A 91 13.99 -18.10 -1.58
C ILE A 91 14.95 -17.53 -2.62
N PRO A 92 15.36 -18.32 -3.64
CA PRO A 92 16.23 -17.85 -4.71
C PRO A 92 15.51 -16.81 -5.56
N LYS A 93 16.22 -15.71 -5.90
CA LYS A 93 15.77 -14.70 -6.85
C LYS A 93 16.30 -15.03 -8.25
N LYS A 94 15.65 -14.53 -9.31
CA LYS A 94 16.09 -14.70 -10.72
C LYS A 94 17.54 -14.22 -10.98
N ASN A 95 18.03 -13.28 -10.19
CA ASN A 95 19.40 -12.73 -10.29
C ASN A 95 20.45 -13.49 -9.45
N GLY A 96 20.16 -14.70 -9.00
CA GLY A 96 21.05 -15.53 -8.18
C GLY A 96 21.14 -15.13 -6.69
N LYS A 97 20.60 -13.98 -6.30
CA LYS A 97 20.53 -13.57 -4.89
C LYS A 97 19.45 -14.33 -4.15
N LYS A 98 19.60 -14.48 -2.83
CA LYS A 98 18.59 -15.08 -1.96
C LYS A 98 17.74 -13.98 -1.31
N ARG A 99 16.44 -14.25 -1.16
CA ARG A 99 15.51 -13.40 -0.40
C ARG A 99 15.20 -14.09 0.92
N PRO A 100 15.47 -13.46 2.08
CA PRO A 100 15.07 -14.02 3.37
C PRO A 100 13.54 -14.01 3.50
N LEU A 101 12.97 -15.06 4.04
CA LEU A 101 11.56 -15.21 4.37
C LEU A 101 11.45 -15.69 5.82
N GLY A 102 10.66 -15.00 6.63
CA GLY A 102 10.31 -15.44 7.99
C GLY A 102 8.98 -16.20 7.95
N ILE A 103 8.96 -17.39 8.51
CA ILE A 103 7.76 -18.23 8.62
C ILE A 103 7.32 -18.19 10.08
N PRO A 104 6.21 -17.48 10.42
CA PRO A 104 5.64 -17.48 11.76
C PRO A 104 5.08 -18.85 12.14
N SER A 105 4.96 -19.16 13.42
CA SER A 105 4.23 -20.33 13.88
C SER A 105 2.75 -20.23 13.51
N PHE A 106 2.05 -21.36 13.52
CA PHE A 106 0.66 -21.37 13.07
C PHE A 106 -0.26 -20.56 13.99
N ASP A 107 -0.05 -20.63 15.30
CA ASP A 107 -0.79 -19.83 16.27
C ASP A 107 -0.56 -18.33 16.05
N ASP A 108 0.67 -17.94 15.78
CA ASP A 108 1.01 -16.54 15.46
C ASP A 108 0.39 -16.09 14.13
N LYS A 109 0.30 -16.98 13.12
CA LYS A 109 -0.41 -16.68 11.86
C LYS A 109 -1.88 -16.36 12.13
N LEU A 110 -2.55 -17.10 13.02
CA LEU A 110 -3.95 -16.87 13.37
C LEU A 110 -4.14 -15.52 14.06
N VAL A 111 -3.35 -15.21 15.09
CA VAL A 111 -3.44 -13.93 15.80
C VAL A 111 -3.11 -12.77 14.85
N GLN A 112 -2.07 -12.93 14.04
CA GLN A 112 -1.69 -11.91 13.03
C GLN A 112 -2.81 -11.68 12.02
N GLU A 113 -3.53 -12.72 11.59
CA GLU A 113 -4.64 -12.55 10.64
C GLU A 113 -5.80 -11.79 11.28
N VAL A 114 -6.16 -12.06 12.53
CA VAL A 114 -7.17 -11.27 13.25
C VAL A 114 -6.73 -9.81 13.34
N VAL A 115 -5.47 -9.55 13.74
CA VAL A 115 -4.91 -8.19 13.79
C VAL A 115 -4.93 -7.53 12.42
N ARG A 116 -4.59 -8.26 11.34
CA ARG A 116 -4.63 -7.76 9.96
C ARG A 116 -6.04 -7.32 9.56
N MET A 117 -7.06 -8.15 9.84
CA MET A 117 -8.46 -7.82 9.54
C MET A 117 -8.90 -6.54 10.25
N ILE A 118 -8.53 -6.37 11.53
CA ILE A 118 -8.83 -5.17 12.30
C ILE A 118 -8.14 -3.94 11.68
N LEU A 119 -6.84 -4.02 11.40
CA LEU A 119 -6.08 -2.92 10.82
C LEU A 119 -6.58 -2.57 9.41
N GLU A 120 -6.93 -3.56 8.59
CA GLU A 120 -7.52 -3.33 7.27
C GLU A 120 -8.84 -2.57 7.38
N ALA A 121 -9.73 -2.98 8.28
CA ALA A 121 -11.00 -2.29 8.51
C ALA A 121 -10.80 -0.82 8.95
N ILE A 122 -9.74 -0.53 9.71
CA ILE A 122 -9.43 0.82 10.21
C ILE A 122 -8.80 1.69 9.12
N TYR A 123 -7.86 1.16 8.33
CA TYR A 123 -7.00 1.97 7.49
C TYR A 123 -7.35 1.96 6.00
N GLU A 124 -8.03 0.93 5.47
CA GLU A 124 -8.29 0.80 4.03
C GLU A 124 -8.99 2.02 3.42
N GLY A 125 -9.98 2.59 4.10
CA GLY A 125 -10.69 3.77 3.63
C GLY A 125 -9.91 5.08 3.73
N SER A 126 -8.72 5.08 4.35
CA SER A 126 -7.89 6.28 4.53
C SER A 126 -6.62 6.29 3.67
N PHE A 127 -6.29 5.18 3.02
CA PHE A 127 -5.14 5.11 2.13
C PHE A 127 -5.35 5.93 0.85
N GLU A 128 -4.29 6.53 0.35
CA GLU A 128 -4.34 7.27 -0.89
C GLU A 128 -4.70 6.36 -2.09
N HIS A 129 -5.34 6.96 -3.09
CA HIS A 129 -5.78 6.26 -4.30
C HIS A 129 -4.60 5.63 -5.05
N THR A 130 -3.43 6.25 -5.00
CA THR A 130 -2.21 5.81 -5.67
C THR A 130 -1.54 4.61 -5.01
N SER A 131 -1.95 4.23 -3.80
CA SER A 131 -1.45 3.03 -3.12
C SER A 131 -2.15 1.77 -3.64
N HIS A 132 -1.40 0.84 -4.24
CA HIS A 132 -1.96 -0.38 -4.87
C HIS A 132 -1.44 -1.69 -4.25
N GLY A 133 -0.31 -1.66 -3.53
CA GLY A 133 0.33 -2.86 -2.99
C GLY A 133 -0.44 -3.50 -1.83
N PHE A 134 -0.63 -4.81 -1.86
CA PHE A 134 -1.21 -5.60 -0.76
C PHE A 134 -2.57 -5.12 -0.24
N ARG A 135 -3.37 -4.46 -1.06
CA ARG A 135 -4.69 -3.95 -0.70
C ARG A 135 -5.81 -4.76 -1.36
N PRO A 136 -6.99 -4.90 -0.71
CA PRO A 136 -8.15 -5.54 -1.31
C PRO A 136 -8.53 -4.90 -2.64
N LYS A 137 -8.86 -5.74 -3.63
CA LYS A 137 -9.29 -5.30 -4.98
C LYS A 137 -8.28 -4.45 -5.74
N ARG A 138 -7.02 -4.41 -5.30
CA ARG A 138 -5.91 -3.70 -5.95
C ARG A 138 -4.79 -4.66 -6.30
N SER A 139 -4.03 -4.32 -7.35
CA SER A 139 -2.96 -5.17 -7.88
C SER A 139 -1.98 -4.35 -8.72
N CYS A 140 -0.89 -4.97 -9.19
CA CYS A 140 0.00 -4.37 -10.19
C CYS A 140 -0.78 -3.93 -11.46
N HIS A 141 -1.80 -4.70 -11.88
CA HIS A 141 -2.62 -4.35 -13.04
C HIS A 141 -3.43 -3.07 -12.80
N THR A 142 -4.01 -2.88 -11.61
CA THR A 142 -4.73 -1.63 -11.29
C THR A 142 -3.79 -0.43 -11.27
N ALA A 143 -2.55 -0.59 -10.82
CA ALA A 143 -1.53 0.46 -10.88
C ALA A 143 -1.16 0.81 -12.33
N LEU A 144 -0.93 -0.20 -13.19
CA LEU A 144 -0.62 0.02 -14.60
C LEU A 144 -1.76 0.71 -15.36
N ILE A 145 -3.02 0.33 -15.08
CA ILE A 145 -4.20 0.98 -15.67
C ILE A 145 -4.27 2.45 -15.21
N ASP A 146 -3.98 2.74 -13.96
CA ASP A 146 -3.97 4.10 -13.42
C ASP A 146 -2.89 4.95 -14.09
N ILE A 147 -1.67 4.43 -14.23
CA ILE A 147 -0.58 5.07 -14.96
C ILE A 147 -1.00 5.34 -16.41
N GLN A 148 -1.55 4.35 -17.11
CA GLN A 148 -1.99 4.50 -18.50
C GLN A 148 -3.02 5.61 -18.68
N LYS A 149 -3.94 5.77 -17.72
CA LYS A 149 -5.01 6.76 -17.77
C LYS A 149 -4.55 8.16 -17.35
N THR A 150 -3.66 8.26 -16.37
CA THR A 150 -3.32 9.54 -15.72
C THR A 150 -2.01 10.14 -16.22
N PHE A 151 -1.04 9.32 -16.69
CA PHE A 151 0.26 9.79 -17.15
C PHE A 151 0.22 10.22 -18.64
N THR A 152 -0.85 10.85 -19.06
CA THR A 152 -0.97 11.40 -20.42
C THR A 152 -0.14 12.67 -20.55
N ALA A 153 0.63 12.77 -21.64
CA ALA A 153 1.48 13.92 -21.95
C ALA A 153 2.54 14.25 -20.87
N VAL A 154 2.96 13.28 -20.05
CA VAL A 154 4.09 13.46 -19.15
C VAL A 154 5.39 13.51 -19.95
N LYS A 155 6.28 14.44 -19.60
CA LYS A 155 7.59 14.59 -20.21
C LYS A 155 8.67 13.87 -19.39
N TRP A 156 8.50 13.81 -18.09
CA TRP A 156 9.44 13.20 -17.15
C TRP A 156 8.75 12.14 -16.32
N PHE A 157 9.43 11.02 -16.16
CA PHE A 157 9.07 9.95 -15.25
C PHE A 157 10.20 9.79 -14.24
N ILE A 158 9.86 9.84 -12.96
CA ILE A 158 10.81 9.64 -11.87
C ILE A 158 10.46 8.32 -11.20
N GLU A 159 11.38 7.37 -11.25
CA GLU A 159 11.27 6.08 -10.58
C GLU A 159 12.14 6.08 -9.32
N GLY A 160 11.58 5.60 -8.21
CA GLY A 160 12.30 5.45 -6.95
C GLY A 160 12.00 4.10 -6.31
N ASP A 161 12.99 3.50 -5.67
CA ASP A 161 12.84 2.27 -4.88
C ASP A 161 13.48 2.43 -3.50
N ILE A 162 12.80 1.91 -2.48
CA ILE A 162 13.28 1.96 -1.10
C ILE A 162 14.02 0.66 -0.80
N LYS A 163 15.36 0.75 -0.76
CA LYS A 163 16.20 -0.41 -0.48
C LYS A 163 15.93 -0.98 0.92
N GLY A 164 15.59 -2.27 0.97
CA GLY A 164 15.41 -2.99 2.22
C GLY A 164 14.30 -2.43 3.10
N PHE A 165 13.20 -1.94 2.51
CA PHE A 165 12.13 -1.24 3.23
C PHE A 165 11.62 -2.05 4.44
N PHE A 166 11.26 -3.33 4.24
CA PHE A 166 10.75 -4.18 5.31
C PHE A 166 11.74 -4.42 6.45
N ASP A 167 13.03 -4.38 6.16
CA ASP A 167 14.10 -4.61 7.15
C ASP A 167 14.44 -3.33 7.94
N ASN A 168 14.05 -2.15 7.43
CA ASN A 168 14.43 -0.84 7.98
C ASN A 168 13.25 -0.06 8.60
N ILE A 169 12.06 -0.64 8.70
CA ILE A 169 10.94 0.03 9.38
C ILE A 169 11.30 0.26 10.85
N ASN A 170 11.33 1.52 11.29
CA ASN A 170 11.54 1.86 12.69
C ASN A 170 10.29 1.52 13.51
N HIS A 171 10.44 0.65 14.53
CA HIS A 171 9.34 0.17 15.35
C HIS A 171 8.64 1.29 16.13
N ASP A 172 9.40 2.25 16.70
CA ASP A 172 8.83 3.34 17.48
C ASP A 172 8.05 4.30 16.60
N VAL A 173 8.58 4.63 15.43
CA VAL A 173 7.89 5.46 14.44
C VAL A 173 6.59 4.78 14.00
N LEU A 174 6.62 3.49 13.68
CA LEU A 174 5.43 2.73 13.27
C LEU A 174 4.37 2.72 14.40
N ILE A 175 4.75 2.44 15.62
CA ILE A 175 3.82 2.44 16.76
C ILE A 175 3.25 3.85 17.00
N ASN A 176 4.03 4.91 16.83
CA ASN A 176 3.53 6.28 16.95
C ASN A 176 2.53 6.62 15.84
N ILE A 177 2.77 6.18 14.59
CA ILE A 177 1.82 6.32 13.49
C ILE A 177 0.50 5.59 13.82
N LEU A 178 0.57 4.37 14.33
CA LEU A 178 -0.62 3.60 14.74
C LEU A 178 -1.36 4.33 15.88
N ARG A 179 -0.66 4.91 16.86
CA ARG A 179 -1.23 5.65 17.99
C ARG A 179 -1.99 6.91 17.57
N GLU A 180 -1.74 7.44 16.39
CA GLU A 180 -2.52 8.55 15.87
C GLU A 180 -4.00 8.20 15.69
N ARG A 181 -4.33 6.92 15.44
CA ARG A 181 -5.69 6.45 15.23
C ARG A 181 -6.16 5.41 16.27
N ILE A 182 -5.25 4.75 16.95
CA ILE A 182 -5.54 3.67 17.90
C ILE A 182 -5.17 4.16 19.31
N ALA A 183 -6.19 4.24 20.18
CA ALA A 183 -6.03 4.62 21.59
C ALA A 183 -5.91 3.40 22.53
N ASP A 184 -5.93 2.18 21.99
CA ASP A 184 -5.80 0.94 22.75
C ASP A 184 -4.33 0.51 22.89
N GLU A 185 -3.70 0.85 24.00
CA GLU A 185 -2.29 0.50 24.28
C GLU A 185 -2.05 -1.01 24.42
N ARG A 186 -3.06 -1.80 24.79
CA ARG A 186 -2.94 -3.27 24.83
C ARG A 186 -2.76 -3.81 23.41
N PHE A 187 -3.53 -3.28 22.46
CA PHE A 187 -3.44 -3.66 21.06
C PHE A 187 -2.09 -3.23 20.45
N LEU A 188 -1.62 -2.02 20.75
CA LEU A 188 -0.31 -1.54 20.31
C LEU A 188 0.84 -2.35 20.90
N ARG A 189 0.76 -2.75 22.19
CA ARG A 189 1.75 -3.65 22.80
C ARG A 189 1.81 -5.01 22.11
N LEU A 190 0.66 -5.57 21.69
CA LEU A 190 0.64 -6.82 20.94
C LEU A 190 1.36 -6.67 19.60
N ILE A 191 1.10 -5.59 18.84
CA ILE A 191 1.81 -5.33 17.59
C ILE A 191 3.32 -5.22 17.86
N ARG A 192 3.73 -4.51 18.91
CA ARG A 192 5.15 -4.40 19.29
C ARG A 192 5.75 -5.76 19.64
N LYS A 193 4.99 -6.64 20.31
CA LYS A 193 5.46 -8.02 20.57
C LYS A 193 5.77 -8.77 19.27
N PHE A 194 4.92 -8.65 18.23
CA PHE A 194 5.18 -9.24 16.91
C PHE A 194 6.43 -8.64 16.24
N LEU A 195 6.62 -7.34 16.31
CA LEU A 195 7.79 -6.67 15.74
C LEU A 195 9.10 -7.12 16.41
N ASN A 196 9.05 -7.38 17.72
CA ASN A 196 10.20 -7.75 18.53
C ASN A 196 10.40 -9.27 18.67
N ALA A 197 9.53 -10.10 18.06
CA ALA A 197 9.56 -11.56 18.23
C ALA A 197 10.87 -12.21 17.76
N GLY A 198 11.61 -11.56 16.87
CA GLY A 198 12.86 -12.08 16.35
C GLY A 198 12.67 -13.17 15.30
N TYR A 199 13.77 -13.83 14.97
CA TYR A 199 13.77 -14.99 14.09
C TYR A 199 14.83 -16.01 14.49
N VAL A 200 14.62 -17.26 14.09
CA VAL A 200 15.57 -18.36 14.23
C VAL A 200 16.12 -18.71 12.86
N GLU A 201 17.45 -18.70 12.74
CA GLU A 201 18.21 -19.12 11.56
C GLU A 201 19.31 -20.07 12.00
N ASP A 202 19.38 -21.24 11.38
CA ASP A 202 20.35 -22.28 11.70
C ASP A 202 20.43 -22.63 13.22
N TRP A 203 19.23 -22.69 13.85
CA TRP A 203 19.04 -22.94 15.29
C TRP A 203 19.54 -21.83 16.20
N VAL A 204 19.96 -20.67 15.65
CA VAL A 204 20.39 -19.51 16.42
C VAL A 204 19.27 -18.47 16.43
N PHE A 205 18.95 -17.94 17.62
CA PHE A 205 17.97 -16.86 17.79
C PHE A 205 18.60 -15.49 17.51
N HIS A 206 17.91 -14.70 16.70
CA HIS A 206 18.27 -13.32 16.36
C HIS A 206 17.17 -12.35 16.79
N ARG A 207 17.53 -11.32 17.53
CA ARG A 207 16.61 -10.22 17.87
C ARG A 207 16.37 -9.32 16.68
N THR A 208 15.15 -8.77 16.57
CA THR A 208 14.79 -7.71 15.59
C THR A 208 14.67 -6.38 16.32
N TYR A 209 15.48 -5.41 15.92
CA TYR A 209 15.43 -4.03 16.44
C TYR A 209 14.75 -3.08 15.48
N SER A 210 14.62 -3.48 14.23
CA SER A 210 13.93 -2.76 13.15
C SER A 210 13.31 -3.76 12.18
N GLY A 211 12.41 -3.28 11.36
CA GLY A 211 11.80 -4.07 10.30
C GLY A 211 10.61 -4.92 10.76
N THR A 212 9.96 -5.47 9.77
CA THR A 212 8.90 -6.46 9.93
C THR A 212 9.32 -7.76 9.26
N PRO A 213 9.05 -8.93 9.85
CA PRO A 213 9.44 -10.20 9.23
C PRO A 213 8.86 -10.31 7.82
N GLN A 214 9.71 -10.46 6.79
CA GLN A 214 9.25 -10.75 5.44
C GLN A 214 8.59 -12.13 5.45
N GLY A 215 7.25 -12.17 5.28
CA GLY A 215 6.43 -13.38 5.38
C GLY A 215 5.46 -13.38 6.57
N GLY A 216 5.55 -12.43 7.47
CA GLY A 216 4.52 -12.19 8.48
C GLY A 216 3.20 -11.71 7.84
N ILE A 217 2.07 -12.17 8.33
CA ILE A 217 0.74 -11.85 7.77
C ILE A 217 0.39 -10.37 7.96
N ILE A 218 0.81 -9.76 9.07
CA ILE A 218 0.57 -8.33 9.33
C ILE A 218 1.59 -7.41 8.65
N SER A 219 2.73 -7.93 8.19
CA SER A 219 3.81 -7.09 7.65
C SER A 219 3.38 -6.21 6.47
N PRO A 220 2.59 -6.70 5.49
CA PRO A 220 2.13 -5.86 4.38
C PRO A 220 1.24 -4.69 4.80
N ILE A 221 0.29 -4.90 5.71
CA ILE A 221 -0.59 -3.82 6.16
C ILE A 221 0.17 -2.80 7.00
N LEU A 222 1.11 -3.22 7.86
CA LEU A 222 1.97 -2.32 8.62
C LEU A 222 2.86 -1.48 7.70
N ALA A 223 3.39 -2.10 6.64
CA ALA A 223 4.15 -1.41 5.59
C ALA A 223 3.31 -0.33 4.89
N ASN A 224 2.08 -0.64 4.52
CA ASN A 224 1.17 0.32 3.89
C ASN A 224 0.84 1.48 4.84
N ILE A 225 0.57 1.20 6.12
CA ILE A 225 0.31 2.23 7.14
C ILE A 225 1.54 3.17 7.31
N TYR A 226 2.74 2.60 7.29
CA TYR A 226 3.97 3.39 7.39
C TYR A 226 4.17 4.27 6.16
N LEU A 227 3.99 3.71 4.95
CA LEU A 227 4.16 4.43 3.67
C LEU A 227 3.05 5.43 3.39
N ASP A 228 1.86 5.28 3.96
CA ASP A 228 0.75 6.22 3.81
C ASP A 228 1.13 7.65 4.24
N LYS A 229 2.08 7.78 5.19
CA LYS A 229 2.63 9.09 5.56
C LYS A 229 3.41 9.73 4.42
N PHE A 230 4.17 8.94 3.68
CA PHE A 230 4.88 9.41 2.50
C PHE A 230 3.92 9.74 1.35
N ASP A 231 2.91 8.90 1.10
CA ASP A 231 1.90 9.13 0.07
C ASP A 231 1.15 10.45 0.32
N LYS A 232 0.75 10.72 1.56
CA LYS A 232 0.10 11.97 1.95
C LYS A 232 1.01 13.17 1.81
N TYR A 233 2.29 13.05 2.19
CA TYR A 233 3.28 14.10 1.99
C TYR A 233 3.44 14.45 0.51
N ILE A 234 3.59 13.45 -0.35
CA ILE A 234 3.69 13.65 -1.81
C ILE A 234 2.42 14.30 -2.37
N LYS A 235 1.25 13.90 -1.91
CA LYS A 235 -0.02 14.52 -2.31
C LYS A 235 -0.08 15.99 -1.95
N GLU A 236 0.34 16.35 -0.73
CA GLU A 236 0.42 17.76 -0.32
C GLU A 236 1.45 18.53 -1.18
N TYR A 237 2.60 17.92 -1.46
CA TYR A 237 3.61 18.51 -2.33
C TYR A 237 3.05 18.77 -3.73
N ILE A 238 2.35 17.79 -4.33
CA ILE A 238 1.68 17.93 -5.63
C ILE A 238 0.67 19.10 -5.60
N ASN A 239 -0.15 19.19 -4.55
CA ASN A 239 -1.15 20.25 -4.41
C ASN A 239 -0.49 21.64 -4.29
N ARG A 240 0.65 21.75 -3.61
CA ARG A 240 1.42 22.99 -3.51
C ARG A 240 2.10 23.36 -4.84
N PHE A 241 2.56 22.33 -5.57
CA PHE A 241 3.22 22.52 -6.88
C PHE A 241 2.21 22.90 -7.97
N ASN A 242 1.05 22.26 -8.02
CA ASN A 242 0.00 22.51 -8.99
C ASN A 242 -0.83 23.75 -8.58
N LYS A 243 -0.29 24.93 -8.84
CA LYS A 243 -1.01 26.19 -8.60
C LYS A 243 -1.91 26.53 -9.80
N GLY A 244 -3.19 26.81 -9.54
CA GLY A 244 -4.16 27.21 -10.54
C GLY A 244 -4.85 26.05 -11.27
N VAL A 245 -5.87 26.38 -12.07
CA VAL A 245 -6.73 25.41 -12.77
C VAL A 245 -6.09 24.93 -14.07
N THR A 246 -5.26 25.77 -14.72
CA THR A 246 -4.60 25.43 -15.99
C THR A 246 -3.15 25.88 -15.96
N ARG A 247 -2.27 25.05 -16.51
CA ARG A 247 -0.87 25.42 -16.70
C ARG A 247 -0.75 26.51 -17.76
N LYS A 248 0.14 27.48 -17.54
CA LYS A 248 0.50 28.45 -18.58
C LYS A 248 1.09 27.70 -19.77
N GLY A 249 0.59 27.98 -20.96
CA GLY A 249 1.22 27.51 -22.18
C GLY A 249 2.39 28.41 -22.56
N ASP A 250 3.44 27.83 -23.13
CA ASP A 250 4.54 28.58 -23.70
C ASP A 250 4.03 29.58 -24.74
N ALA A 251 4.46 30.85 -24.67
CA ALA A 251 4.00 31.91 -25.55
C ALA A 251 4.38 31.65 -27.03
N ARG A 252 5.56 31.06 -27.27
CA ARG A 252 6.03 30.71 -28.61
C ARG A 252 5.21 29.55 -29.18
N TYR A 253 4.96 28.49 -28.37
CA TYR A 253 4.08 27.41 -28.78
C TYR A 253 2.69 27.93 -29.22
N LYS A 254 2.09 28.82 -28.44
CA LYS A 254 0.78 29.41 -28.74
C LYS A 254 0.82 30.26 -30.02
N LEU A 255 1.91 31.01 -30.24
CA LEU A 255 2.08 31.82 -31.43
C LEU A 255 2.11 30.94 -32.71
N TYR A 256 2.92 29.86 -32.70
CA TYR A 256 3.00 28.94 -33.84
C TYR A 256 1.68 28.21 -34.07
N GLU A 257 1.00 27.82 -32.99
CA GLU A 257 -0.31 27.15 -33.09
C GLU A 257 -1.39 28.10 -33.71
N GLN A 258 -1.43 29.34 -33.29
CA GLN A 258 -2.33 30.34 -33.85
C GLN A 258 -2.04 30.64 -35.35
N ARG A 259 -0.76 30.76 -35.71
CA ARG A 259 -0.35 30.94 -37.11
C ARG A 259 -0.78 29.74 -37.95
N ARG A 260 -0.50 28.55 -37.50
CA ARG A 260 -0.91 27.29 -38.15
C ARG A 260 -2.42 27.23 -38.34
N TYR A 261 -3.18 27.52 -37.28
CA TYR A 261 -4.66 27.52 -37.33
C TYR A 261 -5.22 28.51 -38.36
N ARG A 262 -4.69 29.74 -38.38
CA ARG A 262 -5.10 30.77 -39.36
C ARG A 262 -4.82 30.35 -40.81
N LEU A 263 -3.64 29.76 -41.06
CA LEU A 263 -3.29 29.22 -42.38
C LEU A 263 -4.15 28.03 -42.77
N ALA A 264 -4.43 27.11 -41.86
CA ALA A 264 -5.31 25.98 -42.13
C ALA A 264 -6.74 26.41 -42.44
N LYS A 265 -7.24 27.49 -41.80
CA LYS A 265 -8.55 28.08 -42.11
C LYS A 265 -8.58 28.72 -43.51
N LYS A 266 -7.50 29.44 -43.89
CA LYS A 266 -7.37 30.03 -45.26
C LYS A 266 -7.28 28.91 -46.32
N LEU A 267 -6.51 27.84 -46.06
CA LEU A 267 -6.35 26.71 -46.99
C LEU A 267 -7.67 26.05 -47.36
N LYS A 268 -8.67 26.03 -46.46
CA LYS A 268 -9.98 25.46 -46.75
C LYS A 268 -10.72 26.19 -47.89
N ASN A 269 -10.50 27.46 -48.03
CA ASN A 269 -11.21 28.31 -48.99
C ASN A 269 -10.38 28.65 -50.24
N GLU A 270 -9.09 28.25 -50.25
CA GLU A 270 -8.18 28.53 -51.38
C GLU A 270 -8.44 27.57 -52.54
N LYS A 271 -8.56 28.08 -53.75
CA LYS A 271 -8.79 27.30 -54.98
C LYS A 271 -7.54 27.12 -55.84
N ASP A 272 -6.57 28.03 -55.74
CA ASP A 272 -5.33 27.94 -56.51
C ASP A 272 -4.44 26.79 -56.00
N VAL A 273 -4.13 25.88 -56.92
CA VAL A 273 -3.34 24.67 -56.60
C VAL A 273 -1.93 24.99 -56.16
N LYS A 274 -1.27 26.02 -56.72
CA LYS A 274 0.08 26.42 -56.34
C LYS A 274 0.11 27.04 -54.93
N VAL A 275 -0.87 27.93 -54.67
CA VAL A 275 -1.02 28.57 -53.35
C VAL A 275 -1.35 27.55 -52.28
N ARG A 276 -2.24 26.59 -52.56
CA ARG A 276 -2.54 25.47 -51.65
C ARG A 276 -1.32 24.66 -51.29
N LYS A 277 -0.45 24.35 -52.28
CA LYS A 277 0.80 23.59 -52.02
C LYS A 277 1.76 24.38 -51.15
N GLN A 278 1.92 25.69 -51.37
CA GLN A 278 2.73 26.57 -50.53
C GLN A 278 2.19 26.65 -49.09
N MET A 279 0.88 26.87 -48.92
CA MET A 279 0.26 26.90 -47.58
C MET A 279 0.39 25.60 -46.85
N THR A 280 0.30 24.45 -47.52
CA THR A 280 0.48 23.13 -46.92
C THR A 280 1.93 22.92 -46.41
N ALA A 281 2.92 23.35 -47.22
CA ALA A 281 4.33 23.30 -46.81
C ALA A 281 4.60 24.19 -45.58
N GLU A 282 4.02 25.41 -45.58
CA GLU A 282 4.18 26.33 -44.45
C GLU A 282 3.48 25.82 -43.18
N ILE A 283 2.31 25.19 -43.28
CA ILE A 283 1.64 24.53 -42.14
C ILE A 283 2.52 23.42 -41.55
N LYS A 284 3.18 22.65 -42.42
CA LYS A 284 4.09 21.60 -41.96
C LYS A 284 5.30 22.19 -41.22
N ARG A 285 5.93 23.21 -41.78
CA ARG A 285 7.02 23.96 -41.16
C ARG A 285 6.65 24.53 -39.79
N LEU A 286 5.51 25.22 -39.70
CA LEU A 286 5.01 25.79 -38.45
C LEU A 286 4.74 24.70 -37.38
N ARG A 287 4.34 23.48 -37.79
CA ARG A 287 4.16 22.35 -36.91
C ARG A 287 5.51 21.86 -36.35
N GLU A 288 6.52 21.77 -37.18
CA GLU A 288 7.88 21.39 -36.80
C GLU A 288 8.49 22.39 -35.81
N GLU A 289 8.42 23.70 -36.15
CA GLU A 289 8.90 24.76 -35.28
C GLU A 289 8.14 24.82 -33.95
N ARG A 290 6.82 24.65 -33.96
CA ARG A 290 6.01 24.55 -32.73
C ARG A 290 6.48 23.42 -31.80
N ASN A 291 6.82 22.28 -32.36
CA ASN A 291 7.23 21.10 -31.59
C ASN A 291 8.58 21.29 -30.83
N ASN A 292 9.35 22.33 -31.17
CA ASN A 292 10.57 22.70 -30.43
C ASN A 292 10.25 23.39 -29.09
N TYR A 293 8.99 23.74 -28.83
CA TYR A 293 8.56 24.40 -27.60
C TYR A 293 7.56 23.54 -26.83
N PRO A 294 7.58 23.57 -25.48
CA PRO A 294 6.63 22.84 -24.69
C PRO A 294 5.22 23.43 -24.85
N CYS A 295 4.22 22.58 -25.04
CA CYS A 295 2.83 22.96 -25.09
C CYS A 295 2.36 23.67 -23.80
N LEU A 296 2.85 23.17 -22.67
CA LEU A 296 2.61 23.70 -21.34
C LEU A 296 3.93 23.88 -20.60
N LEU A 297 4.08 24.96 -19.85
CA LEU A 297 5.21 25.17 -18.96
C LEU A 297 5.11 24.23 -17.76
N TYR A 298 6.21 23.58 -17.40
CA TYR A 298 6.28 22.64 -16.28
C TYR A 298 6.59 23.33 -14.95
N THR A 299 7.07 24.56 -15.00
CA THR A 299 7.29 25.40 -13.82
C THR A 299 6.26 26.52 -13.80
N SER A 300 5.60 26.68 -12.67
CA SER A 300 4.84 27.91 -12.39
C SER A 300 5.85 28.90 -11.84
N ASP A 301 6.25 29.87 -12.64
CA ASP A 301 6.83 31.10 -12.12
C ASP A 301 5.81 31.91 -11.34
#